data_3329761f9bfb9cdf5dfc4be6ee6a8cec
#
_entry.id   3329761f9bfb9cdf5dfc4be6ee6a8cec
#
_cell.length_a   1.000
_cell.length_b   1.000
_cell.length_c   1.000
_cell.angle_alpha   90.00
_cell.angle_beta   90.00
_cell.angle_gamma   90.00
#
_symmetry.space_group_name_H-M   'P 1'
#
loop_
_entity.id
_entity.type
_entity.pdbx_description
1 polymer ?
#
loop_
_entity_poly.entity_id
_entity_poly.type
_entity_poly.pdbx_seq_one_letter_code
_entity_poly.pdbx_strand_id
1 'polypeptide(L)'
;PVILSKGKPVYVLVSHFHEDHFSREIFSWRQCYPHTSFTYILSKDIFRHNRCQKDEADVLMVKGKSWCDKNIKIVAAGSNDSGVSWIVEVAGKRIFHAGDLNNWYARFLTSDYQGGTIWSFEFGEIDPQKDEKQYLGELKDIRKMTDSFDVVLFPVDGRIGNGYTRGARQFIEQFQ
;
A
#
# COMPACT_ATOMS: atom_id res chain seq x y z
N PRO A 1 -11.41 -17.46 12.11
CA PRO A 1 -11.43 -17.84 10.68
C PRO A 1 -10.68 -19.15 10.44
N VAL A 2 -11.19 -20.01 9.55
CA VAL A 2 -10.63 -21.34 9.24
C VAL A 2 -9.14 -21.29 8.84
N ILE A 3 -8.69 -20.21 8.21
CA ILE A 3 -7.30 -20.04 7.78
C ILE A 3 -6.36 -19.92 9.00
N LEU A 4 -6.74 -19.16 10.02
CA LEU A 4 -5.91 -18.91 11.21
C LEU A 4 -5.79 -20.14 12.12
N SER A 5 -6.79 -21.04 12.09
CA SER A 5 -6.80 -22.28 12.89
C SER A 5 -5.91 -23.41 12.36
N LYS A 6 -5.31 -23.24 11.17
CA LYS A 6 -4.46 -24.29 10.53
C LYS A 6 -3.03 -24.36 11.05
N GLY A 7 -2.64 -23.52 12.02
CA GLY A 7 -1.29 -23.52 12.60
C GLY A 7 -0.16 -23.15 11.63
N LYS A 8 -0.48 -22.62 10.44
CA LYS A 8 0.51 -22.12 9.48
C LYS A 8 0.99 -20.73 9.89
N PRO A 9 2.24 -20.33 9.57
CA PRO A 9 2.69 -18.95 9.76
C PRO A 9 1.77 -17.96 9.04
N VAL A 10 1.43 -16.87 9.71
CA VAL A 10 0.61 -15.77 9.17
C VAL A 10 1.42 -14.49 9.23
N TYR A 11 1.55 -13.84 8.09
CA TYR A 11 2.20 -12.54 7.95
C TYR A 11 1.11 -11.48 7.78
N VAL A 12 1.07 -10.53 8.70
CA VAL A 12 0.09 -9.44 8.68
C VAL A 12 0.80 -8.17 8.24
N LEU A 13 0.48 -7.71 7.03
CA LEU A 13 1.04 -6.50 6.45
C LEU A 13 0.01 -5.38 6.52
N VAL A 14 0.40 -4.23 7.05
CA VAL A 14 -0.45 -3.03 7.11
C VAL A 14 0.29 -1.86 6.48
N SER A 15 -0.32 -1.30 5.42
CA SER A 15 0.30 -0.27 4.58
C SER A 15 0.40 1.09 5.26
N HIS A 16 -0.63 1.50 6.04
CA HIS A 16 -0.67 2.80 6.71
C HIS A 16 -1.72 2.86 7.84
N PHE A 17 -1.82 4.00 8.51
CA PHE A 17 -2.53 4.18 9.78
C PHE A 17 -4.03 4.46 9.66
N HIS A 18 -4.60 4.70 8.49
CA HIS A 18 -6.03 5.00 8.32
C HIS A 18 -6.92 3.84 8.78
N GLU A 19 -8.14 4.14 9.21
CA GLU A 19 -9.04 3.18 9.88
C GLU A 19 -9.57 2.08 8.96
N ASP A 20 -9.64 2.33 7.68
CA ASP A 20 -9.99 1.36 6.64
C ASP A 20 -8.83 0.41 6.29
N HIS A 21 -7.60 0.72 6.73
CA HIS A 21 -6.40 -0.10 6.51
C HIS A 21 -5.81 -0.70 7.78
N PHE A 22 -6.08 -0.12 8.94
CA PHE A 22 -5.54 -0.57 10.21
C PHE A 22 -6.60 -0.67 11.32
N SER A 23 -6.71 -1.85 11.91
CA SER A 23 -7.45 -2.09 13.15
C SER A 23 -6.53 -2.70 14.21
N ARG A 24 -6.60 -2.19 15.46
CA ARG A 24 -5.87 -2.78 16.59
C ARG A 24 -6.32 -4.21 16.93
N GLU A 25 -7.48 -4.64 16.44
CA GLU A 25 -7.98 -6.00 16.65
C GLU A 25 -6.99 -7.08 16.18
N ILE A 26 -6.16 -6.78 15.16
CA ILE A 26 -5.16 -7.73 14.65
C ILE A 26 -4.24 -8.27 15.76
N PHE A 27 -3.90 -7.45 16.76
CA PHE A 27 -3.00 -7.86 17.85
C PHE A 27 -3.62 -8.90 18.78
N SER A 28 -4.95 -8.93 18.91
CA SER A 28 -5.66 -9.96 19.69
C SER A 28 -5.54 -11.36 19.07
N TRP A 29 -5.21 -11.47 17.80
CA TRP A 29 -5.14 -12.75 17.09
C TRP A 29 -4.07 -13.69 17.68
N ARG A 30 -2.97 -13.17 18.23
CA ARG A 30 -1.97 -14.01 18.93
C ARG A 30 -2.56 -14.74 20.14
N GLN A 31 -3.47 -14.09 20.86
CA GLN A 31 -4.15 -14.70 22.00
C GLN A 31 -5.26 -15.64 21.57
N CYS A 32 -6.02 -15.25 20.55
CA CYS A 32 -7.14 -16.06 20.02
C CYS A 32 -6.67 -17.35 19.31
N TYR A 33 -5.44 -17.36 18.77
CA TYR A 33 -4.90 -18.48 17.98
C TYR A 33 -3.49 -18.85 18.44
N PRO A 34 -3.32 -19.41 19.67
CA PRO A 34 -2.02 -19.63 20.30
C PRO A 34 -1.12 -20.65 19.58
N HIS A 35 -1.70 -21.47 18.70
CA HIS A 35 -0.95 -22.44 17.88
C HIS A 35 -0.55 -21.88 16.50
N THR A 36 -0.84 -20.60 16.21
CA THR A 36 -0.51 -19.94 14.95
C THR A 36 0.57 -18.89 15.20
N SER A 37 1.66 -18.97 14.46
CA SER A 37 2.70 -17.95 14.49
C SER A 37 2.28 -16.73 13.67
N PHE A 38 2.23 -15.56 14.30
CA PHE A 38 1.95 -14.28 13.64
C PHE A 38 3.21 -13.44 13.57
N THR A 39 3.45 -12.83 12.41
CA THR A 39 4.47 -11.79 12.21
C THR A 39 3.78 -10.53 11.73
N TYR A 40 3.77 -9.48 12.56
CA TYR A 40 3.18 -8.19 12.25
C TYR A 40 4.22 -7.26 11.63
N ILE A 41 4.07 -6.97 10.34
CA ILE A 41 4.95 -6.14 9.53
C ILE A 41 4.18 -4.88 9.15
N LEU A 42 4.43 -3.81 9.86
CA LEU A 42 3.64 -2.58 9.78
C LEU A 42 4.45 -1.45 9.17
N SER A 43 3.78 -0.58 8.44
CA SER A 43 4.39 0.70 8.10
C SER A 43 4.68 1.52 9.36
N LYS A 44 5.82 2.19 9.37
CA LYS A 44 6.26 2.98 10.53
C LYS A 44 5.36 4.18 10.84
N ASP A 45 4.56 4.63 9.90
CA ASP A 45 3.61 5.72 10.12
C ASP A 45 2.53 5.33 11.13
N ILE A 46 2.10 4.06 11.19
CA ILE A 46 1.16 3.53 12.19
C ILE A 46 1.68 3.80 13.61
N PHE A 47 2.97 3.55 13.85
CA PHE A 47 3.61 3.88 15.12
C PHE A 47 3.74 5.40 15.33
N ARG A 48 4.11 6.16 14.29
CA ARG A 48 4.25 7.63 14.34
C ARG A 48 2.93 8.34 14.65
N HIS A 49 1.81 7.77 14.22
CA HIS A 49 0.45 8.27 14.51
C HIS A 49 -0.14 7.68 15.80
N ASN A 50 0.70 7.04 16.64
CA ASN A 50 0.30 6.45 17.93
C ASN A 50 -0.83 5.42 17.84
N ARG A 51 -0.92 4.72 16.70
CA ARG A 51 -1.94 3.69 16.47
C ARG A 51 -1.50 2.32 17.01
N CYS A 52 -0.20 2.10 17.21
CA CYS A 52 0.36 0.91 17.89
C CYS A 52 1.54 1.29 18.78
N GLN A 53 1.85 0.41 19.74
CA GLN A 53 3.09 0.46 20.50
C GLN A 53 4.22 -0.22 19.71
N LYS A 54 5.47 0.11 20.06
CA LYS A 54 6.64 -0.40 19.33
C LYS A 54 6.79 -1.93 19.45
N ASP A 55 6.42 -2.50 20.58
CA ASP A 55 6.50 -3.94 20.91
C ASP A 55 5.31 -4.75 20.39
N GLU A 56 4.25 -4.09 19.89
CA GLU A 56 3.13 -4.76 19.24
C GLU A 56 3.46 -5.18 17.79
N ALA A 57 4.39 -4.47 17.13
CA ALA A 57 4.86 -4.79 15.79
C ALA A 57 6.17 -5.59 15.84
N ASP A 58 6.27 -6.68 15.11
CA ASP A 58 7.54 -7.41 14.97
C ASP A 58 8.52 -6.65 14.08
N VAL A 59 8.00 -5.97 13.04
CA VAL A 59 8.79 -5.19 12.08
C VAL A 59 8.08 -3.88 11.76
N LEU A 60 8.78 -2.76 11.91
CA LEU A 60 8.35 -1.45 11.44
C LEU A 60 9.14 -1.05 10.20
N MET A 61 8.46 -0.84 9.09
CA MET A 61 9.09 -0.58 7.79
C MET A 61 8.80 0.84 7.27
N VAL A 62 9.74 1.35 6.49
CA VAL A 62 9.60 2.58 5.71
C VAL A 62 10.03 2.30 4.26
N LYS A 63 9.65 3.16 3.33
CA LYS A 63 10.06 3.09 1.91
C LYS A 63 11.55 2.72 1.78
N GLY A 64 11.85 1.77 0.93
CA GLY A 64 13.21 1.31 0.61
C GLY A 64 13.78 0.25 1.57
N LYS A 65 13.05 -0.13 2.63
CA LYS A 65 13.47 -1.22 3.51
C LYS A 65 12.92 -2.56 3.05
N SER A 66 13.68 -3.61 3.36
CA SER A 66 13.27 -5.00 3.14
C SER A 66 13.39 -5.81 4.43
N TRP A 67 12.58 -6.83 4.53
CA TRP A 67 12.62 -7.84 5.58
C TRP A 67 12.37 -9.22 4.96
N CYS A 68 12.97 -10.26 5.50
CA CYS A 68 12.74 -11.64 5.04
C CYS A 68 12.93 -12.66 6.16
N ASP A 69 12.29 -13.80 5.99
CA ASP A 69 12.60 -15.04 6.68
C ASP A 69 12.76 -16.18 5.66
N LYS A 70 12.68 -17.44 6.13
CA LYS A 70 12.81 -18.63 5.27
C LYS A 70 11.64 -18.82 4.28
N ASN A 71 10.50 -18.17 4.50
CA ASN A 71 9.27 -18.39 3.73
C ASN A 71 8.93 -17.22 2.79
N ILE A 72 9.31 -15.99 3.15
CA ILE A 72 8.82 -14.78 2.50
C ILE A 72 9.87 -13.67 2.52
N LYS A 73 9.90 -12.87 1.47
CA LYS A 73 10.64 -11.60 1.43
C LYS A 73 9.67 -10.47 1.15
N ILE A 74 9.79 -9.39 1.89
CA ILE A 74 8.91 -8.23 1.81
C ILE A 74 9.76 -6.97 1.62
N VAL A 75 9.38 -6.15 0.66
CA VAL A 75 9.99 -4.84 0.43
C VAL A 75 8.91 -3.77 0.59
N ALA A 76 9.18 -2.74 1.36
CA ALA A 76 8.34 -1.56 1.44
C ALA A 76 8.70 -0.61 0.31
N ALA A 77 7.84 -0.48 -0.68
CA ALA A 77 7.90 0.55 -1.70
C ALA A 77 7.14 1.81 -1.24
N GLY A 78 7.17 2.88 -2.01
CA GLY A 78 6.54 4.13 -1.60
C GLY A 78 5.04 4.18 -1.87
N SER A 79 4.41 5.22 -1.34
CA SER A 79 3.04 5.64 -1.65
C SER A 79 3.05 7.16 -1.84
N ASN A 80 2.19 7.68 -2.70
CA ASN A 80 1.99 9.13 -2.85
C ASN A 80 0.88 9.68 -1.94
N ASP A 81 0.29 8.81 -1.14
CA ASP A 81 -0.62 9.17 -0.05
C ASP A 81 0.06 8.89 1.30
N SER A 82 -0.30 7.85 2.02
CA SER A 82 0.21 7.52 3.35
C SER A 82 0.97 6.19 3.35
N GLY A 83 1.94 6.07 4.26
CA GLY A 83 2.65 4.84 4.56
C GLY A 83 3.48 4.26 3.43
N VAL A 84 3.20 3.02 3.04
CA VAL A 84 3.96 2.26 2.04
C VAL A 84 3.05 1.38 1.19
N SER A 85 3.52 1.01 0.00
CA SER A 85 3.06 -0.15 -0.74
C SER A 85 3.99 -1.34 -0.48
N TRP A 86 3.53 -2.56 -0.76
CA TRP A 86 4.25 -3.79 -0.47
C TRP A 86 4.59 -4.57 -1.72
N ILE A 87 5.84 -5.00 -1.85
CA ILE A 87 6.26 -6.05 -2.77
C ILE A 87 6.54 -7.28 -1.92
N VAL A 88 5.86 -8.38 -2.21
CA VAL A 88 5.94 -9.63 -1.44
C VAL A 88 6.38 -10.75 -2.36
N GLU A 89 7.50 -11.41 -2.03
CA GLU A 89 7.99 -12.60 -2.71
C GLU A 89 7.73 -13.82 -1.83
N VAL A 90 6.90 -14.75 -2.29
CA VAL A 90 6.53 -15.95 -1.56
C VAL A 90 6.27 -17.11 -2.53
N ALA A 91 6.83 -18.29 -2.24
CA ALA A 91 6.66 -19.50 -3.06
C ALA A 91 6.97 -19.28 -4.55
N GLY A 92 7.99 -18.48 -4.88
CA GLY A 92 8.37 -18.15 -6.25
C GLY A 92 7.43 -17.19 -6.98
N LYS A 93 6.46 -16.60 -6.25
CA LYS A 93 5.52 -15.62 -6.76
C LYS A 93 5.79 -14.24 -6.20
N ARG A 94 5.52 -13.21 -7.01
CA ARG A 94 5.65 -11.81 -6.63
C ARG A 94 4.29 -11.15 -6.62
N ILE A 95 3.92 -10.64 -5.44
CA ILE A 95 2.64 -9.98 -5.18
C ILE A 95 2.92 -8.50 -4.91
N PHE A 96 2.13 -7.63 -5.51
CA PHE A 96 2.10 -6.21 -5.19
C PHE A 96 0.82 -5.85 -4.45
N HIS A 97 0.94 -5.12 -3.36
CA HIS A 97 -0.19 -4.51 -2.66
C HIS A 97 0.04 -3.01 -2.59
N ALA A 98 -0.79 -2.27 -3.29
CA ALA A 98 -0.62 -0.83 -3.46
C ALA A 98 -0.81 -0.02 -2.16
N GLY A 99 -1.59 -0.54 -1.16
CA GLY A 99 -2.13 0.34 -0.14
C GLY A 99 -2.97 1.42 -0.82
N ASP A 100 -2.70 2.68 -0.50
CA ASP A 100 -3.36 3.84 -1.12
C ASP A 100 -2.48 4.54 -2.17
N LEU A 101 -1.53 3.83 -2.76
CA LEU A 101 -0.81 4.33 -3.94
C LEU A 101 -1.76 4.38 -5.13
N ASN A 102 -2.10 5.59 -5.62
CA ASN A 102 -2.99 5.79 -6.76
C ASN A 102 -2.85 7.19 -7.37
N ASN A 103 -3.42 7.40 -8.56
CA ASN A 103 -3.61 8.72 -9.16
C ASN A 103 -4.94 9.32 -8.66
N TRP A 104 -4.92 9.89 -7.45
CA TRP A 104 -6.13 10.26 -6.70
C TRP A 104 -6.93 11.41 -7.33
N TYR A 105 -6.24 12.34 -8.02
CA TYR A 105 -6.89 13.53 -8.61
C TYR A 105 -7.09 13.42 -10.12
N ALA A 106 -7.04 12.20 -10.67
CA ALA A 106 -7.16 11.94 -12.10
C ALA A 106 -8.45 12.49 -12.74
N ARG A 107 -9.55 12.65 -11.98
CA ARG A 107 -10.80 13.23 -12.46
C ARG A 107 -10.68 14.67 -12.94
N PHE A 108 -9.68 15.39 -12.45
CA PHE A 108 -9.44 16.78 -12.80
C PHE A 108 -8.49 16.95 -14.00
N LEU A 109 -7.85 15.87 -14.46
CA LEU A 109 -6.98 15.85 -15.63
C LEU A 109 -7.80 15.63 -16.91
N THR A 110 -8.69 16.58 -17.19
CA THR A 110 -9.55 16.59 -18.36
C THR A 110 -8.89 17.29 -19.56
N SER A 111 -9.47 17.20 -20.75
CA SER A 111 -8.93 17.82 -21.97
C SER A 111 -8.88 19.34 -21.91
N ASP A 112 -9.71 19.96 -21.10
CA ASP A 112 -9.80 21.40 -20.87
C ASP A 112 -8.94 21.89 -19.69
N TYR A 113 -8.28 20.99 -18.95
CA TYR A 113 -7.39 21.36 -17.86
C TYR A 113 -6.10 21.99 -18.39
N GLN A 114 -5.86 23.24 -18.00
CA GLN A 114 -4.73 24.06 -18.48
C GLN A 114 -3.49 23.98 -17.57
N GLY A 115 -3.55 23.18 -16.52
CA GLY A 115 -2.48 23.07 -15.50
C GLY A 115 -2.67 24.02 -14.32
N GLY A 116 -1.81 23.85 -13.31
CA GLY A 116 -1.84 24.63 -12.08
C GLY A 116 -2.76 24.08 -10.99
N THR A 117 -2.93 24.88 -9.94
CA THR A 117 -3.76 24.52 -8.78
C THR A 117 -5.23 24.78 -9.06
N ILE A 118 -6.08 23.83 -8.69
CA ILE A 118 -7.54 23.96 -8.69
C ILE A 118 -8.06 23.91 -7.24
N TRP A 119 -9.21 24.56 -7.02
CA TRP A 119 -9.90 24.48 -5.75
C TRP A 119 -11.04 23.46 -5.84
N SER A 120 -11.02 22.47 -4.95
CA SER A 120 -12.09 21.51 -4.78
C SER A 120 -12.77 21.71 -3.43
N PHE A 121 -14.12 21.74 -3.42
CA PHE A 121 -14.88 21.84 -2.16
C PHE A 121 -14.59 20.67 -1.21
N GLU A 122 -14.30 19.49 -1.76
CA GLU A 122 -14.03 18.28 -1.00
C GLU A 122 -12.57 18.19 -0.50
N PHE A 123 -11.60 18.64 -1.31
CA PHE A 123 -10.16 18.42 -1.05
C PHE A 123 -9.36 19.72 -0.85
N GLY A 124 -10.01 20.90 -0.97
CA GLY A 124 -9.33 22.20 -0.94
C GLY A 124 -8.51 22.48 -2.19
N GLU A 125 -7.35 23.11 -2.01
CA GLU A 125 -6.42 23.37 -3.13
C GLU A 125 -5.64 22.11 -3.49
N ILE A 126 -5.71 21.72 -4.75
CA ILE A 126 -4.99 20.57 -5.31
C ILE A 126 -4.31 20.94 -6.63
N ASP A 127 -3.17 20.33 -6.89
CA ASP A 127 -2.49 20.36 -8.18
C ASP A 127 -2.49 18.92 -8.76
N PRO A 128 -3.44 18.61 -9.66
CA PRO A 128 -3.59 17.26 -10.19
C PRO A 128 -2.38 16.77 -10.98
N GLN A 129 -1.64 17.66 -11.65
CA GLN A 129 -0.41 17.29 -12.37
C GLN A 129 0.72 16.96 -11.43
N LYS A 130 0.85 17.70 -10.33
CA LYS A 130 1.85 17.42 -9.30
C LYS A 130 1.58 16.08 -8.62
N ASP A 131 0.32 15.80 -8.29
CA ASP A 131 -0.09 14.52 -7.71
C ASP A 131 0.20 13.36 -8.66
N GLU A 132 -0.22 13.45 -9.93
CA GLU A 132 0.10 12.44 -10.94
C GLU A 132 1.61 12.24 -11.09
N LYS A 133 2.40 13.32 -11.08
CA LYS A 133 3.86 13.23 -11.14
C LYS A 133 4.45 12.49 -9.93
N GLN A 134 3.91 12.71 -8.74
CA GLN A 134 4.32 11.98 -7.53
C GLN A 134 3.97 10.49 -7.68
N TYR A 135 2.74 10.17 -8.06
CA TYR A 135 2.31 8.80 -8.32
C TYR A 135 3.22 8.08 -9.34
N LEU A 136 3.45 8.69 -10.50
CA LEU A 136 4.34 8.14 -11.53
C LEU A 136 5.79 8.03 -11.06
N GLY A 137 6.22 8.90 -10.16
CA GLY A 137 7.53 8.82 -9.50
C GLY A 137 7.67 7.57 -8.64
N GLU A 138 6.62 7.23 -7.87
CA GLU A 138 6.59 5.99 -7.10
C GLU A 138 6.60 4.75 -8.00
N LEU A 139 5.87 4.75 -9.12
CA LEU A 139 5.94 3.65 -10.08
C LEU A 139 7.34 3.45 -10.66
N LYS A 140 8.05 4.53 -10.98
CA LYS A 140 9.44 4.47 -11.45
C LYS A 140 10.37 3.87 -10.40
N ASP A 141 10.18 4.20 -9.11
CA ASP A 141 10.97 3.62 -8.03
C ASP A 141 10.66 2.12 -7.85
N ILE A 142 9.40 1.71 -7.95
CA ILE A 142 8.99 0.31 -7.92
C ILE A 142 9.59 -0.44 -9.12
N ARG A 143 9.62 0.17 -10.30
CA ARG A 143 10.20 -0.41 -11.53
C ARG A 143 11.70 -0.73 -11.39
N LYS A 144 12.43 0.03 -10.59
CA LYS A 144 13.84 -0.26 -10.26
C LYS A 144 14.01 -1.51 -9.40
N MET A 145 12.95 -1.92 -8.67
CA MET A 145 12.97 -3.08 -7.78
C MET A 145 12.53 -4.36 -8.49
N THR A 146 11.61 -4.26 -9.46
CA THR A 146 11.07 -5.40 -10.20
C THR A 146 10.43 -4.97 -11.52
N ASP A 147 10.43 -5.91 -12.48
CA ASP A 147 9.86 -5.71 -13.82
C ASP A 147 8.40 -6.17 -13.93
N SER A 148 7.96 -7.08 -13.08
CA SER A 148 6.63 -7.68 -13.19
C SER A 148 6.12 -8.24 -11.87
N PHE A 149 4.83 -8.51 -11.82
CA PHE A 149 4.13 -9.12 -10.69
C PHE A 149 3.22 -10.26 -11.17
N ASP A 150 3.11 -11.34 -10.36
CA ASP A 150 2.15 -12.41 -10.58
C ASP A 150 0.75 -12.03 -10.09
N VAL A 151 0.66 -11.23 -9.04
CA VAL A 151 -0.61 -10.75 -8.44
C VAL A 151 -0.47 -9.30 -8.06
N VAL A 152 -1.49 -8.51 -8.36
CA VAL A 152 -1.57 -7.09 -8.02
C VAL A 152 -2.88 -6.81 -7.28
N LEU A 153 -2.77 -6.24 -6.09
CA LEU A 153 -3.87 -5.70 -5.30
C LEU A 153 -3.78 -4.17 -5.38
N PHE A 154 -4.67 -3.58 -6.18
CA PHE A 154 -4.61 -2.16 -6.51
C PHE A 154 -5.98 -1.49 -6.26
N PRO A 155 -6.03 -0.29 -5.65
CA PRO A 155 -7.29 0.42 -5.41
C PRO A 155 -7.88 0.94 -6.73
N VAL A 156 -9.12 0.55 -7.03
CA VAL A 156 -9.92 1.10 -8.12
C VAL A 156 -11.12 1.76 -7.48
N ASP A 157 -11.01 3.05 -7.21
CA ASP A 157 -11.94 3.78 -6.33
C ASP A 157 -12.86 4.72 -7.12
N GLY A 158 -14.16 4.43 -7.05
CA GLY A 158 -15.20 5.23 -7.71
C GLY A 158 -15.28 6.69 -7.22
N ARG A 159 -14.71 7.01 -6.02
CA ARG A 159 -14.61 8.39 -5.51
C ARG A 159 -13.76 9.29 -6.42
N ILE A 160 -12.85 8.71 -7.20
CA ILE A 160 -12.05 9.43 -8.20
C ILE A 160 -12.90 9.93 -9.39
N GLY A 161 -14.16 9.50 -9.51
CA GLY A 161 -15.02 9.88 -10.62
C GLY A 161 -14.55 9.28 -11.96
N ASN A 162 -14.67 10.03 -13.05
CA ASN A 162 -14.36 9.54 -14.41
C ASN A 162 -12.89 9.08 -14.60
N GLY A 163 -11.99 9.50 -13.71
CA GLY A 163 -10.57 9.11 -13.72
C GLY A 163 -10.24 7.82 -12.95
N TYR A 164 -11.21 7.12 -12.37
CA TYR A 164 -11.00 6.05 -11.38
C TYR A 164 -10.14 4.87 -11.85
N THR A 165 -10.04 4.62 -13.14
CA THR A 165 -9.18 3.57 -13.70
C THR A 165 -7.81 4.07 -14.14
N ARG A 166 -7.54 5.39 -14.14
CA ARG A 166 -6.32 5.97 -14.70
C ARG A 166 -5.07 5.45 -13.99
N GLY A 167 -5.05 5.49 -12.66
CA GLY A 167 -3.91 4.99 -11.88
C GLY A 167 -3.63 3.51 -12.14
N ALA A 168 -4.67 2.66 -12.11
CA ALA A 168 -4.52 1.23 -12.40
C ALA A 168 -3.99 0.97 -13.81
N ARG A 169 -4.47 1.70 -14.83
CA ARG A 169 -3.95 1.59 -16.21
C ARG A 169 -2.49 1.99 -16.29
N GLN A 170 -2.10 3.13 -15.72
CA GLN A 170 -0.71 3.58 -15.68
C GLN A 170 0.20 2.57 -14.98
N PHE A 171 -0.30 1.90 -13.91
CA PHE A 171 0.42 0.82 -13.24
C PHE A 171 0.63 -0.38 -14.19
N ILE A 172 -0.45 -0.86 -14.83
CA ILE A 172 -0.38 -2.01 -15.76
C ILE A 172 0.59 -1.74 -16.91
N GLU A 173 0.57 -0.53 -17.48
CA GLU A 173 1.49 -0.12 -18.57
C GLU A 173 2.97 -0.17 -18.16
N GLN A 174 3.28 -0.02 -16.87
CA GLN A 174 4.65 -0.07 -16.35
C GLN A 174 5.13 -1.50 -16.08
N PHE A 175 4.23 -2.45 -15.77
CA PHE A 175 4.58 -3.78 -15.21
C PHE A 175 4.01 -4.95 -16.02
N GLN A 176 3.82 -4.79 -17.31
CA GLN A 176 3.45 -5.88 -18.25
C GLN A 176 4.60 -6.82 -18.51
#